data_85fbe4e50c41f51dead546b7349a47fb
#
_entry.id   85fbe4e50c41f51dead546b7349a47fb
#
_cell.length_a   1.000
_cell.length_b   1.000
_cell.length_c   1.000
_cell.angle_alpha   90.00
_cell.angle_beta   90.00
_cell.angle_gamma   90.00
#
_symmetry.space_group_name_H-M   'P 1'
#
loop_
_entity.id
_entity.type
_entity.pdbx_description
1 polymer ?
#
loop_
_entity_poly.entity_id
_entity_poly.type
_entity_poly.pdbx_seq_one_letter_code
_entity_poly.pdbx_strand_id
1 'polypeptide(L)'
;VGDNGTNVKAQSRRDGTYRLKLDKDTRYVMLATSRGYLNQKHELSTIGLKDSYLYAFDFTLAPISKPVKMNNIFFEFGKWTLTPESENGLNELVQLLNDNPNITIELSAHTDLVGNDADNKTLSIRRAQSVVDYLISHGIDSQRLTPVGYGEEKPVIIDETLHKQYPYLPKDQVLNEAFITTLSADKQEVCNSLNRRTE
;
A
#
# COMPACT_ATOMS: atom_id res chain seq x y z
N VAL A 1 -12.25 20.35 -5.92
CA VAL A 1 -12.04 21.46 -6.87
C VAL A 1 -12.66 21.06 -8.19
N GLY A 2 -13.43 21.94 -8.79
CA GLY A 2 -14.02 21.75 -10.13
C GLY A 2 -13.13 22.34 -11.23
N ASP A 3 -13.20 21.78 -12.43
CA ASP A 3 -12.50 22.30 -13.62
C ASP A 3 -13.04 23.69 -14.07
N ASN A 4 -14.23 24.09 -13.61
CA ASN A 4 -14.79 25.42 -13.75
C ASN A 4 -14.21 26.45 -12.75
N GLY A 5 -13.23 26.08 -11.92
CA GLY A 5 -12.63 26.90 -10.87
C GLY A 5 -13.36 26.87 -9.52
N THR A 6 -14.50 26.19 -9.41
CA THR A 6 -15.22 26.03 -8.13
C THR A 6 -14.37 25.27 -7.10
N ASN A 7 -14.24 25.84 -5.90
CA ASN A 7 -13.54 25.19 -4.77
C ASN A 7 -14.49 25.11 -3.58
N VAL A 8 -15.10 23.93 -3.39
CA VAL A 8 -16.04 23.67 -2.30
C VAL A 8 -15.32 22.86 -1.22
N LYS A 9 -15.51 23.25 0.04
CA LYS A 9 -14.92 22.57 1.21
C LYS A 9 -16.03 22.17 2.18
N ALA A 10 -15.90 20.99 2.78
CA ALA A 10 -16.72 20.57 3.91
C ALA A 10 -15.85 19.86 4.93
N GLN A 11 -16.27 19.92 6.19
CA GLN A 11 -15.70 19.11 7.25
C GLN A 11 -16.70 18.02 7.63
N SER A 12 -16.22 16.79 7.80
CA SER A 12 -17.06 15.70 8.27
C SER A 12 -17.58 15.96 9.69
N ARG A 13 -18.79 15.51 9.94
CA ARG A 13 -19.39 15.51 11.28
C ARG A 13 -18.75 14.43 12.17
N ARG A 14 -19.14 14.39 13.44
CA ARG A 14 -18.66 13.36 14.39
C ARG A 14 -19.03 11.92 14.00
N ASP A 15 -20.13 11.76 13.26
CA ASP A 15 -20.60 10.47 12.72
C ASP A 15 -19.94 10.10 11.37
N GLY A 16 -18.97 10.91 10.91
CA GLY A 16 -18.26 10.72 9.65
C GLY A 16 -18.98 11.28 8.43
N THR A 17 -20.24 11.70 8.54
CA THR A 17 -21.01 12.20 7.38
C THR A 17 -20.53 13.58 6.92
N TYR A 18 -20.62 13.83 5.62
CA TYR A 18 -20.35 15.14 5.00
C TYR A 18 -21.34 15.40 3.87
N ARG A 19 -21.49 16.65 3.47
CA ARG A 19 -22.27 17.06 2.30
C ARG A 19 -21.58 18.19 1.57
N LEU A 20 -21.53 18.06 0.24
CA LEU A 20 -21.06 19.09 -0.69
C LEU A 20 -22.15 19.34 -1.72
N LYS A 21 -22.40 20.62 -2.02
CA LYS A 21 -23.21 20.99 -3.17
C LYS A 21 -22.27 21.24 -4.34
N LEU A 22 -22.48 20.53 -5.43
CA LEU A 22 -21.69 20.61 -6.64
C LEU A 22 -22.47 21.30 -7.75
N ASP A 23 -21.77 22.05 -8.59
CA ASP A 23 -22.35 22.65 -9.78
C ASP A 23 -22.55 21.58 -10.87
N LYS A 24 -23.46 21.84 -11.79
CA LYS A 24 -23.68 21.00 -12.96
C LYS A 24 -22.57 21.19 -14.00
N ASP A 25 -22.49 20.27 -14.94
CA ASP A 25 -21.60 20.30 -16.11
C ASP A 25 -20.11 20.55 -15.75
N THR A 26 -19.66 19.96 -14.64
CA THR A 26 -18.32 20.18 -14.07
C THR A 26 -17.66 18.85 -13.72
N ARG A 27 -16.36 18.73 -13.96
CA ARG A 27 -15.52 17.64 -13.43
C ARG A 27 -14.90 18.07 -12.13
N TYR A 28 -15.01 17.23 -11.12
CA TYR A 28 -14.49 17.49 -9.78
C TYR A 28 -13.39 16.51 -9.40
N VAL A 29 -12.37 17.06 -8.75
CA VAL A 29 -11.43 16.29 -7.95
C VAL A 29 -11.78 16.51 -6.48
N MET A 30 -12.18 15.47 -5.79
CA MET A 30 -12.45 15.45 -4.36
C MET A 30 -11.19 14.97 -3.64
N LEU A 31 -10.75 15.67 -2.59
CA LEU A 31 -9.62 15.31 -1.76
C LEU A 31 -10.09 15.21 -0.31
N ALA A 32 -10.00 14.03 0.28
CA ALA A 32 -10.21 13.81 1.70
C ALA A 32 -8.86 13.84 2.42
N THR A 33 -8.75 14.63 3.48
CA THR A 33 -7.53 14.81 4.26
C THR A 33 -7.83 14.77 5.75
N SER A 34 -6.93 14.17 6.53
CA SER A 34 -6.96 14.23 8.00
C SER A 34 -5.54 14.16 8.55
N ARG A 35 -5.29 14.84 9.66
CA ARG A 35 -3.97 14.83 10.29
C ARG A 35 -3.59 13.43 10.75
N GLY A 36 -2.42 12.95 10.36
CA GLY A 36 -1.92 11.61 10.69
C GLY A 36 -2.45 10.49 9.80
N TYR A 37 -3.12 10.84 8.70
CA TYR A 37 -3.64 9.91 7.70
C TYR A 37 -3.15 10.27 6.31
N LEU A 38 -3.08 9.27 5.43
CA LEU A 38 -2.84 9.48 4.01
C LEU A 38 -4.06 10.13 3.37
N ASN A 39 -3.83 11.08 2.47
CA ASN A 39 -4.89 11.69 1.68
C ASN A 39 -5.49 10.69 0.71
N GLN A 40 -6.77 10.79 0.45
CA GLN A 40 -7.45 10.02 -0.57
C GLN A 40 -8.15 10.95 -1.56
N LYS A 41 -7.96 10.65 -2.85
CA LYS A 41 -8.52 11.40 -3.97
C LYS A 41 -9.61 10.59 -4.66
N HIS A 42 -10.65 11.28 -5.13
CA HIS A 42 -11.71 10.70 -5.97
C HIS A 42 -12.11 11.68 -7.05
N GLU A 43 -12.35 11.18 -8.26
CA GLU A 43 -12.83 11.99 -9.38
C GLU A 43 -14.32 11.77 -9.60
N LEU A 44 -15.04 12.85 -9.87
CA LEU A 44 -16.48 12.86 -10.09
C LEU A 44 -16.83 13.81 -11.23
N SER A 45 -17.77 13.41 -12.07
CA SER A 45 -18.30 14.29 -13.14
C SER A 45 -19.80 14.51 -12.97
N THR A 46 -20.22 15.77 -13.08
CA THR A 46 -21.62 16.16 -13.17
C THR A 46 -22.04 16.56 -14.60
N ILE A 47 -21.14 16.33 -15.57
CA ILE A 47 -21.39 16.66 -16.98
C ILE A 47 -22.53 15.82 -17.53
N GLY A 48 -23.48 16.48 -18.19
CA GLY A 48 -24.61 15.84 -18.85
C GLY A 48 -25.74 15.37 -17.92
N LEU A 49 -25.68 15.68 -16.63
CA LEU A 49 -26.78 15.42 -15.70
C LEU A 49 -27.96 16.35 -15.99
N LYS A 50 -29.12 15.79 -16.26
CA LYS A 50 -30.36 16.55 -16.54
C LYS A 50 -31.04 17.02 -15.26
N ASP A 51 -30.99 16.17 -14.22
CA ASP A 51 -31.66 16.38 -12.95
C ASP A 51 -30.68 16.39 -11.79
N SER A 52 -31.12 16.85 -10.61
CA SER A 52 -30.36 16.76 -9.37
C SER A 52 -30.12 15.31 -9.00
N TYR A 53 -28.87 14.96 -8.69
CA TYR A 53 -28.44 13.62 -8.32
C TYR A 53 -27.73 13.61 -6.97
N LEU A 54 -27.94 12.57 -6.16
CA LEU A 54 -27.22 12.37 -4.91
C LEU A 54 -26.15 11.31 -5.10
N TYR A 55 -24.90 11.71 -5.01
CA TYR A 55 -23.75 10.79 -4.96
C TYR A 55 -23.44 10.43 -3.50
N ALA A 56 -23.07 9.19 -3.27
CA ALA A 56 -22.54 8.73 -1.99
C ALA A 56 -21.11 8.18 -2.21
N PHE A 57 -20.14 8.72 -1.46
CA PHE A 57 -18.76 8.28 -1.48
C PHE A 57 -18.24 8.17 -0.05
N ASP A 58 -17.61 7.05 0.24
CA ASP A 58 -16.91 6.81 1.49
C ASP A 58 -15.40 6.92 1.27
N PHE A 59 -14.74 7.71 2.11
CA PHE A 59 -13.29 7.83 2.15
C PHE A 59 -12.74 7.09 3.34
N THR A 60 -11.95 6.03 3.12
CA THR A 60 -11.29 5.27 4.18
C THR A 60 -9.82 5.69 4.24
N LEU A 61 -9.50 6.62 5.12
CA LEU A 61 -8.13 7.13 5.24
C LEU A 61 -7.26 6.16 6.03
N ALA A 62 -6.11 5.78 5.46
CA ALA A 62 -5.12 4.94 6.12
C ALA A 62 -4.22 5.77 7.04
N PRO A 63 -3.95 5.31 8.29
CA PRO A 63 -3.04 6.01 9.20
C PRO A 63 -1.59 5.94 8.69
N ILE A 64 -0.84 7.04 8.76
CA ILE A 64 0.57 7.12 8.34
C ILE A 64 1.49 6.26 9.22
N SER A 65 1.06 5.96 10.45
CA SER A 65 1.90 5.27 11.45
C SER A 65 1.97 3.75 11.31
N LYS A 66 1.28 3.16 10.33
CA LYS A 66 1.28 1.70 10.12
C LYS A 66 1.90 1.37 8.77
N PRO A 67 2.74 0.31 8.70
CA PRO A 67 3.19 -0.22 7.42
C PRO A 67 1.99 -0.61 6.54
N VAL A 68 2.09 -0.33 5.26
CA VAL A 68 1.09 -0.71 4.25
C VAL A 68 1.71 -1.80 3.38
N LYS A 69 1.19 -3.02 3.50
CA LYS A 69 1.63 -4.13 2.66
C LYS A 69 1.25 -3.87 1.20
N MET A 70 2.23 -3.93 0.32
CA MET A 70 2.03 -3.81 -1.13
C MET A 70 1.76 -5.20 -1.72
N ASN A 71 0.49 -5.51 -1.97
CA ASN A 71 0.08 -6.87 -2.39
C ASN A 71 0.42 -7.20 -3.86
N ASN A 72 0.69 -6.19 -4.69
CA ASN A 72 0.82 -6.35 -6.14
C ASN A 72 2.23 -5.99 -6.64
N ILE A 73 3.27 -6.15 -5.82
CA ILE A 73 4.66 -5.99 -6.24
C ILE A 73 5.32 -7.36 -6.25
N PHE A 74 5.70 -7.82 -7.43
CA PHE A 74 6.28 -9.13 -7.69
C PHE A 74 7.66 -9.00 -8.31
N PHE A 75 8.53 -9.95 -7.99
CA PHE A 75 9.87 -10.06 -8.54
C PHE A 75 10.05 -11.39 -9.25
N GLU A 76 10.94 -11.45 -10.23
CA GLU A 76 11.38 -12.73 -10.79
C GLU A 76 11.98 -13.62 -9.70
N PHE A 77 11.83 -14.93 -9.85
CA PHE A 77 12.32 -15.89 -8.86
C PHE A 77 13.83 -15.73 -8.61
N GLY A 78 14.20 -15.57 -7.35
CA GLY A 78 15.59 -15.39 -6.93
C GLY A 78 16.26 -14.07 -7.38
N LYS A 79 15.48 -13.15 -7.98
CA LYS A 79 15.99 -11.87 -8.50
C LYS A 79 15.31 -10.68 -7.84
N TRP A 80 15.82 -9.50 -8.18
CA TRP A 80 15.26 -8.20 -7.81
C TRP A 80 14.61 -7.47 -8.99
N THR A 81 14.54 -8.11 -10.16
CA THR A 81 13.86 -7.59 -11.34
C THR A 81 12.36 -7.61 -11.10
N LEU A 82 11.72 -6.46 -11.20
CA LEU A 82 10.26 -6.33 -11.12
C LEU A 82 9.61 -7.03 -12.30
N THR A 83 8.51 -7.74 -12.06
CA THR A 83 7.75 -8.38 -13.13
C THR A 83 6.75 -7.39 -13.76
N PRO A 84 6.30 -7.61 -15.01
CA PRO A 84 5.29 -6.76 -15.65
C PRO A 84 3.99 -6.66 -14.85
N GLU A 85 3.62 -7.70 -14.12
CA GLU A 85 2.41 -7.74 -13.29
C GLU A 85 2.46 -6.75 -12.13
N SER A 86 3.68 -6.28 -11.75
CA SER A 86 3.88 -5.26 -10.71
C SER A 86 3.48 -3.86 -11.15
N GLU A 87 3.32 -3.60 -12.45
CA GLU A 87 3.13 -2.24 -12.99
C GLU A 87 1.91 -1.54 -12.36
N ASN A 88 0.81 -2.25 -12.21
CA ASN A 88 -0.40 -1.66 -11.61
C ASN A 88 -0.15 -1.26 -10.15
N GLY A 89 0.43 -2.15 -9.32
CA GLY A 89 0.72 -1.85 -7.92
C GLY A 89 1.75 -0.73 -7.75
N LEU A 90 2.73 -0.67 -8.64
CA LEU A 90 3.73 0.41 -8.64
C LEU A 90 3.12 1.75 -9.04
N ASN A 91 2.22 1.77 -10.04
CA ASN A 91 1.49 2.98 -10.44
C ASN A 91 0.54 3.47 -9.33
N GLU A 92 -0.12 2.57 -8.61
CA GLU A 92 -0.91 2.93 -7.42
C GLU A 92 -0.04 3.61 -6.36
N LEU A 93 1.19 3.12 -6.13
CA LEU A 93 2.13 3.72 -5.20
C LEU A 93 2.63 5.10 -5.67
N VAL A 94 2.92 5.25 -6.97
CA VAL A 94 3.23 6.57 -7.57
C VAL A 94 2.08 7.55 -7.33
N GLN A 95 0.84 7.13 -7.58
CA GLN A 95 -0.33 7.97 -7.37
C GLN A 95 -0.50 8.35 -5.89
N LEU A 96 -0.35 7.38 -4.97
CA LEU A 96 -0.41 7.62 -3.53
C LEU A 96 0.62 8.68 -3.10
N LEU A 97 1.86 8.61 -3.60
CA LEU A 97 2.92 9.54 -3.26
C LEU A 97 2.69 10.94 -3.86
N ASN A 98 2.08 11.01 -5.05
CA ASN A 98 1.68 12.29 -5.68
C ASN A 98 0.52 12.94 -4.92
N ASP A 99 -0.44 12.16 -4.43
CA ASP A 99 -1.56 12.66 -3.62
C ASP A 99 -1.11 13.07 -2.20
N ASN A 100 0.09 12.64 -1.78
CA ASN A 100 0.69 12.90 -0.47
C ASN A 100 2.10 13.50 -0.59
N PRO A 101 2.27 14.70 -1.15
CA PRO A 101 3.60 15.25 -1.50
C PRO A 101 4.51 15.51 -0.30
N ASN A 102 3.97 15.60 0.91
CA ASN A 102 4.70 15.98 2.13
C ASN A 102 5.14 14.77 2.98
N ILE A 103 4.87 13.53 2.54
CA ILE A 103 5.32 12.34 3.26
C ILE A 103 6.65 11.84 2.69
N THR A 104 7.46 11.27 3.58
CA THR A 104 8.59 10.41 3.24
C THR A 104 8.22 8.98 3.62
N ILE A 105 8.70 8.00 2.86
CA ILE A 105 8.41 6.60 3.10
C ILE A 105 9.69 5.79 3.21
N GLU A 106 9.65 4.75 4.03
CA GLU A 106 10.54 3.62 3.98
C GLU A 106 9.90 2.55 3.10
N LEU A 107 10.64 2.07 2.11
CA LEU A 107 10.28 0.92 1.29
C LEU A 107 11.04 -0.28 1.78
N SER A 108 10.36 -1.18 2.46
CA SER A 108 10.98 -2.36 3.03
C SER A 108 10.65 -3.62 2.23
N ALA A 109 11.66 -4.46 2.03
CA ALA A 109 11.50 -5.77 1.40
C ALA A 109 12.01 -6.87 2.33
N HIS A 110 11.29 -7.99 2.29
CA HIS A 110 11.50 -9.15 3.14
C HIS A 110 11.60 -10.41 2.28
N THR A 111 12.40 -11.37 2.74
CA THR A 111 12.49 -12.72 2.17
C THR A 111 11.80 -13.72 3.08
N ASP A 112 11.66 -14.95 2.59
CA ASP A 112 11.41 -16.11 3.44
C ASP A 112 12.71 -16.58 4.10
N LEU A 113 12.60 -17.71 4.80
CA LEU A 113 13.70 -18.36 5.53
C LEU A 113 14.53 -19.32 4.64
N VAL A 114 14.27 -19.36 3.33
CA VAL A 114 14.97 -20.28 2.42
C VAL A 114 16.27 -19.62 1.92
N GLY A 115 17.40 -20.30 2.13
CA GLY A 115 18.71 -19.81 1.74
C GLY A 115 19.58 -19.41 2.93
N ASN A 116 20.55 -18.56 2.70
CA ASN A 116 21.36 -18.03 3.79
C ASN A 116 21.03 -16.54 4.05
N ASP A 117 21.17 -16.14 5.30
CA ASP A 117 20.78 -14.82 5.80
C ASP A 117 21.45 -13.69 5.03
N ALA A 118 22.74 -13.83 4.66
CA ALA A 118 23.50 -12.80 3.96
C ALA A 118 22.98 -12.58 2.53
N ASP A 119 22.63 -13.67 1.83
CA ASP A 119 22.05 -13.62 0.50
C ASP A 119 20.62 -13.05 0.57
N ASN A 120 19.81 -13.48 1.54
CA ASN A 120 18.47 -12.95 1.81
C ASN A 120 18.50 -11.47 2.13
N LYS A 121 19.45 -11.04 2.94
CA LYS A 121 19.68 -9.61 3.23
C LYS A 121 20.01 -8.82 1.97
N THR A 122 20.95 -9.31 1.18
CA THR A 122 21.36 -8.66 -0.08
C THR A 122 20.23 -8.61 -1.08
N LEU A 123 19.47 -9.70 -1.25
CA LEU A 123 18.34 -9.79 -2.15
C LEU A 123 17.25 -8.80 -1.77
N SER A 124 16.91 -8.71 -0.48
CA SER A 124 15.89 -7.78 0.00
C SER A 124 16.28 -6.32 -0.20
N ILE A 125 17.55 -5.94 0.07
CA ILE A 125 18.04 -4.58 -0.22
C ILE A 125 17.87 -4.24 -1.71
N ARG A 126 18.28 -5.14 -2.61
CA ARG A 126 18.17 -4.92 -4.06
C ARG A 126 16.72 -4.82 -4.52
N ARG A 127 15.80 -5.60 -3.93
CA ARG A 127 14.37 -5.53 -4.20
C ARG A 127 13.76 -4.19 -3.79
N ALA A 128 14.05 -3.73 -2.58
CA ALA A 128 13.63 -2.40 -2.12
C ALA A 128 14.17 -1.29 -3.04
N GLN A 129 15.44 -1.40 -3.46
CA GLN A 129 16.06 -0.45 -4.39
C GLN A 129 15.37 -0.45 -5.75
N SER A 130 15.00 -1.61 -6.30
CA SER A 130 14.30 -1.69 -7.59
C SER A 130 12.95 -0.96 -7.57
N VAL A 131 12.22 -1.02 -6.46
CA VAL A 131 10.97 -0.26 -6.29
C VAL A 131 11.27 1.23 -6.21
N VAL A 132 12.28 1.65 -5.45
CA VAL A 132 12.70 3.06 -5.36
C VAL A 132 13.10 3.59 -6.73
N ASP A 133 13.90 2.84 -7.50
CA ASP A 133 14.33 3.24 -8.85
C ASP A 133 13.13 3.43 -9.80
N TYR A 134 12.13 2.55 -9.70
CA TYR A 134 10.88 2.71 -10.45
C TYR A 134 10.17 4.01 -10.08
N LEU A 135 10.00 4.30 -8.79
CA LEU A 135 9.33 5.52 -8.31
C LEU A 135 10.06 6.78 -8.77
N ILE A 136 11.40 6.80 -8.69
CA ILE A 136 12.23 7.92 -9.16
C ILE A 136 12.04 8.13 -10.66
N SER A 137 12.04 7.06 -11.45
CA SER A 137 11.82 7.14 -12.91
C SER A 137 10.43 7.68 -13.27
N HIS A 138 9.46 7.60 -12.34
CA HIS A 138 8.10 8.16 -12.47
C HIS A 138 7.91 9.50 -11.76
N GLY A 139 9.01 10.20 -11.45
CA GLY A 139 9.00 11.58 -10.98
C GLY A 139 8.86 11.77 -9.47
N ILE A 140 8.97 10.71 -8.68
CA ILE A 140 9.00 10.86 -7.21
C ILE A 140 10.40 11.30 -6.77
N ASP A 141 10.47 12.31 -5.92
CA ASP A 141 11.73 12.83 -5.39
C ASP A 141 12.44 11.76 -4.53
N SER A 142 13.70 11.48 -4.86
CA SER A 142 14.53 10.50 -4.17
C SER A 142 14.70 10.80 -2.67
N GLN A 143 14.67 12.07 -2.26
CA GLN A 143 14.77 12.46 -0.84
C GLN A 143 13.55 12.00 -0.01
N ARG A 144 12.48 11.60 -0.67
CA ARG A 144 11.28 11.08 -0.02
C ARG A 144 11.29 9.57 0.18
N LEU A 145 12.30 8.86 -0.35
CA LEU A 145 12.32 7.41 -0.48
C LEU A 145 13.53 6.83 0.25
N THR A 146 13.31 5.87 1.13
CA THR A 146 14.37 5.15 1.84
C THR A 146 14.21 3.64 1.60
N PRO A 147 15.06 3.01 0.77
CA PRO A 147 15.01 1.55 0.59
C PRO A 147 15.65 0.83 1.77
N VAL A 148 14.95 -0.17 2.30
CA VAL A 148 15.47 -1.02 3.40
C VAL A 148 15.19 -2.50 3.08
N GLY A 149 16.23 -3.31 3.12
CA GLY A 149 16.09 -4.77 3.04
C GLY A 149 16.23 -5.39 4.43
N TYR A 150 15.23 -6.13 4.86
CA TYR A 150 15.27 -6.83 6.14
C TYR A 150 15.67 -8.31 6.01
N GLY A 151 15.75 -8.85 4.78
CA GLY A 151 15.94 -10.29 4.62
C GLY A 151 14.84 -11.02 5.38
N GLU A 152 15.21 -11.99 6.20
CA GLU A 152 14.32 -12.76 7.06
C GLU A 152 14.23 -12.26 8.52
N GLU A 153 14.95 -11.18 8.85
CA GLU A 153 15.05 -10.65 10.22
C GLU A 153 13.71 -10.21 10.84
N LYS A 154 12.73 -9.88 10.01
CA LYS A 154 11.40 -9.43 10.45
C LYS A 154 10.30 -10.34 9.89
N PRO A 155 10.13 -11.55 10.44
CA PRO A 155 9.04 -12.43 10.02
C PRO A 155 7.67 -11.83 10.35
N VAL A 156 6.65 -12.27 9.62
CA VAL A 156 5.26 -11.86 9.84
C VAL A 156 4.79 -12.32 11.23
N ILE A 157 4.03 -11.45 11.91
CA ILE A 157 3.27 -11.80 13.10
C ILE A 157 1.80 -11.93 12.67
N ILE A 158 1.16 -13.04 13.03
CA ILE A 158 -0.21 -13.35 12.66
C ILE A 158 -1.18 -12.43 13.38
N ASP A 159 -1.80 -11.53 12.66
CA ASP A 159 -2.87 -10.68 13.16
C ASP A 159 -4.25 -11.37 13.07
N GLU A 160 -5.30 -10.68 13.51
CA GLU A 160 -6.68 -11.17 13.48
C GLU A 160 -7.15 -11.50 12.04
N THR A 161 -6.71 -10.75 11.04
CA THR A 161 -7.09 -10.93 9.64
C THR A 161 -6.45 -12.18 9.06
N LEU A 162 -5.15 -12.35 9.28
CA LEU A 162 -4.41 -13.54 8.85
C LEU A 162 -4.89 -14.80 9.59
N HIS A 163 -5.22 -14.70 10.89
CA HIS A 163 -5.78 -15.82 11.63
C HIS A 163 -7.14 -16.27 11.06
N LYS A 164 -8.01 -15.32 10.68
CA LYS A 164 -9.29 -15.65 10.02
C LYS A 164 -9.09 -16.32 8.66
N GLN A 165 -8.10 -15.86 7.89
CA GLN A 165 -7.77 -16.43 6.58
C GLN A 165 -7.09 -17.81 6.69
N TYR A 166 -6.26 -17.99 7.71
CA TYR A 166 -5.49 -19.22 7.98
C TYR A 166 -5.73 -19.68 9.43
N PRO A 167 -6.86 -20.34 9.75
CA PRO A 167 -7.23 -20.67 11.13
C PRO A 167 -6.26 -21.60 11.86
N TYR A 168 -5.39 -22.31 11.13
CA TYR A 168 -4.33 -23.16 11.68
C TYR A 168 -3.10 -22.37 12.16
N LEU A 169 -2.98 -21.08 11.82
CA LEU A 169 -1.94 -20.19 12.33
C LEU A 169 -2.49 -19.45 13.56
N PRO A 170 -1.94 -19.69 14.76
CA PRO A 170 -2.40 -19.01 15.97
C PRO A 170 -2.22 -17.50 15.87
N LYS A 171 -3.16 -16.74 16.43
CA LYS A 171 -3.02 -15.30 16.58
C LYS A 171 -1.77 -14.96 17.40
N ASP A 172 -1.11 -13.87 17.04
CA ASP A 172 0.15 -13.38 17.64
C ASP A 172 1.36 -14.31 17.44
N GLN A 173 1.21 -15.38 16.63
CA GLN A 173 2.30 -16.26 16.27
C GLN A 173 3.28 -15.54 15.32
N VAL A 174 4.58 -15.60 15.64
CA VAL A 174 5.65 -15.16 14.74
C VAL A 174 5.98 -16.29 13.77
N LEU A 175 6.01 -16.01 12.47
CA LEU A 175 6.34 -16.98 11.41
C LEU A 175 7.87 -17.12 11.26
N ASN A 176 8.54 -17.51 12.33
CA ASN A 176 9.97 -17.82 12.35
C ASN A 176 10.26 -19.28 12.02
N GLU A 177 11.53 -19.62 11.83
CA GLU A 177 11.99 -20.96 11.48
C GLU A 177 11.49 -22.01 12.48
N ALA A 178 11.63 -21.74 13.78
CA ALA A 178 11.24 -22.67 14.85
C ALA A 178 9.76 -23.06 14.78
N PHE A 179 8.88 -22.14 14.39
CA PHE A 179 7.47 -22.43 14.20
C PHE A 179 7.19 -23.09 12.84
N ILE A 180 7.73 -22.53 11.75
CA ILE A 180 7.44 -22.99 10.39
C ILE A 180 7.84 -24.47 10.22
N THR A 181 8.98 -24.88 10.76
CA THR A 181 9.47 -26.26 10.65
C THR A 181 8.58 -27.30 11.35
N THR A 182 7.69 -26.88 12.25
CA THR A 182 6.71 -27.79 12.90
C THR A 182 5.50 -28.09 12.01
N LEU A 183 5.32 -27.37 10.92
CA LEU A 183 4.16 -27.48 10.03
C LEU A 183 4.42 -28.48 8.89
N SER A 184 3.33 -28.95 8.24
CA SER A 184 3.44 -29.70 6.98
C SER A 184 3.98 -28.83 5.84
N ALA A 185 4.59 -29.45 4.83
CA ALA A 185 5.27 -28.75 3.73
C ALA A 185 4.39 -27.71 3.00
N ASP A 186 3.12 -28.04 2.76
CA ASP A 186 2.14 -27.14 2.18
C ASP A 186 1.91 -25.89 3.04
N LYS A 187 1.83 -26.06 4.36
CA LYS A 187 1.65 -24.94 5.31
C LYS A 187 2.93 -24.12 5.49
N GLN A 188 4.11 -24.79 5.42
CA GLN A 188 5.40 -24.07 5.40
C GLN A 188 5.48 -23.12 4.21
N GLU A 189 5.06 -23.55 3.00
CA GLU A 189 5.07 -22.70 1.82
C GLU A 189 4.13 -21.50 1.97
N VAL A 190 2.96 -21.67 2.58
CA VAL A 190 2.07 -20.54 2.90
C VAL A 190 2.77 -19.55 3.83
N CYS A 191 3.43 -20.00 4.89
CA CYS A 191 4.16 -19.13 5.83
C CYS A 191 5.32 -18.40 5.13
N ASN A 192 6.08 -19.10 4.29
CA ASN A 192 7.15 -18.53 3.50
C ASN A 192 6.63 -17.47 2.52
N SER A 193 5.50 -17.75 1.87
CA SER A 193 4.83 -16.78 0.99
C SER A 193 4.37 -15.53 1.73
N LEU A 194 3.89 -15.64 2.97
CA LEU A 194 3.53 -14.51 3.81
C LEU A 194 4.77 -13.68 4.20
N ASN A 195 5.90 -14.34 4.48
CA ASN A 195 7.15 -13.66 4.81
C ASN A 195 7.75 -12.92 3.61
N ARG A 196 7.62 -13.42 2.38
CA ARG A 196 8.04 -12.74 1.14
C ARG A 196 7.11 -11.56 0.85
N ARG A 197 7.48 -10.35 1.24
CA ARG A 197 6.63 -9.17 1.08
C ARG A 197 7.42 -7.88 0.87
N THR A 198 6.74 -6.87 0.35
CA THR A 198 7.19 -5.47 0.28
C THR A 198 6.19 -4.60 1.06
N GLU A 199 6.69 -3.68 1.86
CA GLU A 199 5.90 -2.78 2.70
C GLU A 199 6.33 -1.33 2.51
#